data_ab5cc38800859f7af3f09a4e659e1fc5
#
_entry.id   ab5cc38800859f7af3f09a4e659e1fc5
#
_cell.length_a   1.000
_cell.length_b   1.000
_cell.length_c   1.000
_cell.angle_alpha   90.00
_cell.angle_beta   90.00
_cell.angle_gamma   90.00
#
_symmetry.space_group_name_H-M   'P 1'
#
loop_
_entity.id
_entity.type
_entity.pdbx_description
1 polymer ?
#
loop_
_entity_poly.entity_id
_entity_poly.type
_entity_poly.pdbx_seq_one_letter_code
_entity_poly.pdbx_strand_id
1 'polypeptide(L)'
;MKEHGDDLFRYSNIRLNFSSNIWAHADLSDLEAHLCQHIDIIRHYPEPEPTSLEHLIASKMHVSSDEIMVTNGITSAIHLIAKAYESRRHIVSIPSFSEYSHHEGQGCLRWICNPNNPTGTCVSSTELYPSDDENELFVIDQSYEDYTTATMLRDEDIVKHGRMILLHSMTKKYCIPGLRLGYLTAHRGIIAKLREFRIPWSVNSLAIEAGKYLVTHDINVLPSIDWMRKETEWFRESINQMEGLEAFPTQTNFFLVRLKHLNSSLLKENLATKEGILIRDASSFEGLDDHYIRIATQLHEENETLLTCLMQYL
;
A
#
# COMPACT_ATOMS: atom_id res chain seq x y z
N MET A 1 -13.17 -12.81 -9.32
CA MET A 1 -12.43 -11.60 -8.89
C MET A 1 -11.44 -12.05 -7.83
N LYS A 2 -10.19 -11.60 -7.90
CA LYS A 2 -9.21 -11.84 -6.81
C LYS A 2 -9.77 -11.18 -5.55
N GLU A 3 -9.72 -11.87 -4.42
CA GLU A 3 -10.15 -11.26 -3.16
C GLU A 3 -9.10 -10.22 -2.71
N HIS A 4 -9.58 -9.03 -2.37
CA HIS A 4 -8.77 -7.97 -1.78
C HIS A 4 -9.02 -7.88 -0.28
N GLY A 5 -8.11 -7.24 0.47
CA GLY A 5 -8.36 -6.89 1.86
C GLY A 5 -9.38 -5.76 1.98
N ASP A 6 -9.83 -5.51 3.22
CA ASP A 6 -10.76 -4.43 3.55
C ASP A 6 -12.16 -4.60 2.89
N ASP A 7 -12.67 -5.82 2.88
CA ASP A 7 -13.98 -6.15 2.33
C ASP A 7 -15.13 -5.89 3.32
N LEU A 8 -15.06 -4.76 4.03
CA LEU A 8 -16.07 -4.28 4.99
C LEU A 8 -17.48 -4.30 4.43
N PHE A 9 -17.65 -4.05 3.12
CA PHE A 9 -18.95 -4.02 2.46
C PHE A 9 -19.69 -5.37 2.50
N ARG A 10 -19.01 -6.47 2.86
CA ARG A 10 -19.60 -7.81 3.01
C ARG A 10 -20.23 -8.04 4.37
N TYR A 11 -19.90 -7.21 5.36
CA TYR A 11 -20.24 -7.43 6.76
C TYR A 11 -20.93 -6.18 7.35
N SER A 12 -21.95 -6.38 8.18
CA SER A 12 -22.74 -5.28 8.74
C SER A 12 -22.26 -4.78 10.11
N ASN A 13 -21.44 -5.57 10.83
CA ASN A 13 -21.17 -5.35 12.25
C ASN A 13 -19.67 -5.41 12.60
N ILE A 14 -18.78 -5.03 11.68
CA ILE A 14 -17.34 -4.99 11.98
C ILE A 14 -17.05 -3.84 12.94
N ARG A 15 -16.45 -4.16 14.08
CA ARG A 15 -16.01 -3.21 15.10
C ARG A 15 -14.50 -2.96 15.03
N LEU A 16 -13.72 -3.99 14.68
CA LEU A 16 -12.26 -3.94 14.60
C LEU A 16 -11.78 -4.41 13.23
N ASN A 17 -10.93 -3.62 12.58
CA ASN A 17 -10.42 -3.93 11.24
C ASN A 17 -8.90 -4.07 11.23
N PHE A 18 -8.42 -5.30 11.19
CA PHE A 18 -7.01 -5.67 11.06
C PHE A 18 -6.61 -6.04 9.62
N SER A 19 -7.52 -5.85 8.66
CA SER A 19 -7.34 -6.33 7.27
C SER A 19 -6.69 -5.31 6.33
N SER A 20 -6.87 -4.00 6.59
CA SER A 20 -6.58 -2.93 5.61
C SER A 20 -5.12 -2.46 5.54
N ASN A 21 -4.26 -2.83 6.51
CA ASN A 21 -2.88 -2.34 6.65
C ASN A 21 -2.76 -0.81 6.76
N ILE A 22 -3.75 -0.13 7.32
CA ILE A 22 -3.71 1.29 7.65
C ILE A 22 -3.96 1.47 9.14
N TRP A 23 -3.56 2.62 9.66
CA TRP A 23 -3.88 3.01 11.01
C TRP A 23 -5.33 3.47 11.09
N ALA A 24 -6.18 2.74 11.82
CA ALA A 24 -7.62 3.00 11.88
C ALA A 24 -7.99 4.26 12.72
N HIS A 25 -7.06 4.73 13.55
CA HIS A 25 -7.27 5.85 14.50
C HIS A 25 -6.63 7.16 14.02
N ALA A 26 -6.45 7.31 12.70
CA ALA A 26 -5.97 8.54 12.12
C ALA A 26 -6.98 9.68 12.37
N ASP A 27 -6.52 10.79 12.94
CA ASP A 27 -7.35 12.00 13.06
C ASP A 27 -7.36 12.72 11.70
N LEU A 28 -8.50 12.68 11.04
CA LEU A 28 -8.76 13.32 9.75
C LEU A 28 -9.71 14.52 9.85
N SER A 29 -10.03 14.97 11.06
CA SER A 29 -11.04 16.02 11.31
C SER A 29 -10.77 17.32 10.53
N ASP A 30 -9.52 17.78 10.48
CA ASP A 30 -9.14 18.98 9.74
C ASP A 30 -9.25 18.78 8.22
N LEU A 31 -8.85 17.62 7.69
CA LEU A 31 -9.03 17.28 6.29
C LEU A 31 -10.51 17.18 5.92
N GLU A 32 -11.32 16.53 6.76
CA GLU A 32 -12.76 16.39 6.56
C GLU A 32 -13.44 17.77 6.55
N ALA A 33 -13.10 18.64 7.49
CA ALA A 33 -13.61 20.02 7.54
C ALA A 33 -13.21 20.80 6.29
N HIS A 34 -11.96 20.68 5.83
CA HIS A 34 -11.47 21.29 4.59
C HIS A 34 -12.26 20.81 3.37
N LEU A 35 -12.44 19.50 3.22
CA LEU A 35 -13.19 18.92 2.10
C LEU A 35 -14.67 19.32 2.13
N CYS A 36 -15.30 19.40 3.31
CA CYS A 36 -16.67 19.90 3.47
C CYS A 36 -16.81 21.35 3.00
N GLN A 37 -15.83 22.20 3.28
CA GLN A 37 -15.83 23.62 2.83
C GLN A 37 -15.65 23.74 1.29
N HIS A 38 -15.03 22.77 0.65
CA HIS A 38 -14.76 22.75 -0.80
C HIS A 38 -15.62 21.74 -1.57
N ILE A 39 -16.69 21.23 -0.97
CA ILE A 39 -17.51 20.16 -1.55
C ILE A 39 -18.12 20.53 -2.91
N ASP A 40 -18.32 21.80 -3.20
CA ASP A 40 -18.87 22.30 -4.46
C ASP A 40 -18.01 21.99 -5.68
N ILE A 41 -16.72 21.69 -5.50
CA ILE A 41 -15.82 21.26 -6.59
C ILE A 41 -16.32 20.02 -7.33
N ILE A 42 -17.18 19.18 -6.71
CA ILE A 42 -17.77 18.00 -7.36
C ILE A 42 -18.70 18.36 -8.53
N ARG A 43 -19.09 19.63 -8.68
CA ARG A 43 -19.95 20.11 -9.76
C ARG A 43 -19.19 20.34 -11.06
N HIS A 44 -17.85 20.26 -11.03
CA HIS A 44 -16.97 20.53 -12.16
C HIS A 44 -16.08 19.33 -12.45
N TYR A 45 -15.70 19.16 -13.71
CA TYR A 45 -14.66 18.19 -14.04
C TYR A 45 -13.36 18.54 -13.32
N PRO A 46 -12.62 17.53 -12.83
CA PRO A 46 -11.27 17.77 -12.29
C PRO A 46 -10.31 18.23 -13.40
N GLU A 47 -9.09 18.56 -13.03
CA GLU A 47 -8.02 18.75 -14.02
C GLU A 47 -7.88 17.46 -14.85
N PRO A 48 -7.76 17.54 -16.20
CA PRO A 48 -7.54 16.35 -17.04
C PRO A 48 -6.31 15.54 -16.62
N GLU A 49 -5.27 16.24 -16.25
CA GLU A 49 -4.10 15.77 -15.52
C GLU A 49 -4.00 16.57 -14.22
N PRO A 50 -3.79 15.99 -13.04
CA PRO A 50 -3.74 16.70 -11.76
C PRO A 50 -2.43 17.49 -11.58
N THR A 51 -2.10 18.35 -12.54
CA THR A 51 -0.85 19.11 -12.64
C THR A 51 -0.62 20.00 -11.44
N SER A 52 -1.68 20.59 -10.88
CA SER A 52 -1.57 21.41 -9.67
C SER A 52 -1.02 20.61 -8.47
N LEU A 53 -1.46 19.37 -8.28
CA LEU A 53 -0.97 18.49 -7.24
C LEU A 53 0.41 17.93 -7.58
N GLU A 54 0.67 17.58 -8.85
CA GLU A 54 1.99 17.12 -9.32
C GLU A 54 3.08 18.18 -9.04
N HIS A 55 2.80 19.46 -9.26
CA HIS A 55 3.72 20.56 -8.93
C HIS A 55 4.03 20.66 -7.43
N LEU A 56 3.01 20.52 -6.57
CA LEU A 56 3.19 20.57 -5.12
C LEU A 56 4.04 19.41 -4.61
N ILE A 57 3.74 18.18 -5.09
CA ILE A 57 4.50 16.98 -4.72
C ILE A 57 5.95 17.13 -5.21
N ALA A 58 6.16 17.52 -6.46
CA ALA A 58 7.50 17.69 -7.04
C ALA A 58 8.34 18.69 -6.23
N SER A 59 7.77 19.83 -5.85
CA SER A 59 8.41 20.81 -4.98
C SER A 59 8.83 20.22 -3.64
N LYS A 60 7.95 19.42 -3.01
CA LYS A 60 8.21 18.77 -1.71
C LYS A 60 9.27 17.68 -1.83
N MET A 61 9.29 16.93 -2.92
CA MET A 61 10.26 15.85 -3.19
C MET A 61 11.56 16.33 -3.85
N HIS A 62 11.71 17.64 -4.08
CA HIS A 62 12.89 18.25 -4.71
C HIS A 62 13.21 17.69 -6.11
N VAL A 63 12.17 17.38 -6.89
CA VAL A 63 12.25 16.90 -8.27
C VAL A 63 11.45 17.81 -9.21
N SER A 64 11.52 17.56 -10.52
CA SER A 64 10.73 18.32 -11.48
C SER A 64 9.31 17.76 -11.61
N SER A 65 8.34 18.62 -11.93
CA SER A 65 6.95 18.18 -12.10
C SER A 65 6.73 17.24 -13.30
N ASP A 66 7.64 17.25 -14.27
CA ASP A 66 7.65 16.29 -15.38
C ASP A 66 8.26 14.93 -14.99
N GLU A 67 8.69 14.77 -13.73
CA GLU A 67 9.19 13.54 -13.12
C GLU A 67 8.20 12.92 -12.13
N ILE A 68 7.01 13.54 -11.98
CA ILE A 68 5.90 13.07 -11.11
C ILE A 68 4.68 12.76 -11.98
N MET A 69 3.93 11.72 -11.57
CA MET A 69 2.60 11.44 -12.09
C MET A 69 1.67 11.03 -10.94
N VAL A 70 0.65 11.81 -10.69
CA VAL A 70 -0.43 11.48 -9.73
C VAL A 70 -1.43 10.54 -10.37
N THR A 71 -1.90 9.54 -9.62
CA THR A 71 -2.79 8.47 -10.09
C THR A 71 -3.96 8.22 -9.13
N ASN A 72 -5.01 7.58 -9.62
CA ASN A 72 -6.17 7.14 -8.83
C ASN A 72 -5.80 5.92 -7.96
N GLY A 73 -4.95 6.17 -6.97
CA GLY A 73 -4.27 5.16 -6.15
C GLY A 73 -3.19 4.41 -6.93
N ILE A 74 -2.37 3.66 -6.20
CA ILE A 74 -1.22 2.92 -6.76
C ILE A 74 -1.68 1.79 -7.69
N THR A 75 -2.83 1.19 -7.46
CA THR A 75 -3.38 0.17 -8.37
C THR A 75 -3.50 0.71 -9.81
N SER A 76 -3.97 1.96 -9.99
CA SER A 76 -4.02 2.57 -11.32
C SER A 76 -2.62 2.79 -11.91
N ALA A 77 -1.62 3.15 -11.09
CA ALA A 77 -0.24 3.26 -11.55
C ALA A 77 0.31 1.91 -12.01
N ILE A 78 0.06 0.84 -11.25
CA ILE A 78 0.49 -0.53 -11.59
C ILE A 78 -0.06 -0.95 -12.95
N HIS A 79 -1.38 -0.80 -13.17
CA HIS A 79 -2.00 -1.16 -14.44
C HIS A 79 -1.50 -0.29 -15.61
N LEU A 80 -1.28 1.00 -15.37
CA LEU A 80 -0.73 1.91 -16.37
C LEU A 80 0.67 1.51 -16.79
N ILE A 81 1.55 1.22 -15.83
CA ILE A 81 2.93 0.76 -16.09
C ILE A 81 2.90 -0.59 -16.82
N ALA A 82 2.10 -1.55 -16.34
CA ALA A 82 1.97 -2.86 -16.98
C ALA A 82 1.54 -2.72 -18.44
N LYS A 83 0.60 -1.81 -18.76
CA LYS A 83 0.16 -1.52 -20.12
C LYS A 83 1.23 -0.86 -20.96
N ALA A 84 1.90 0.17 -20.45
CA ALA A 84 2.93 0.91 -21.18
C ALA A 84 4.17 0.08 -21.50
N TYR A 85 4.39 -0.98 -20.73
CA TYR A 85 5.52 -1.91 -20.87
C TYR A 85 5.08 -3.35 -21.12
N GLU A 86 3.90 -3.58 -21.70
CA GLU A 86 3.33 -4.91 -21.96
C GLU A 86 4.22 -5.80 -22.86
N SER A 87 5.13 -5.22 -23.65
CA SER A 87 6.08 -5.96 -24.46
C SER A 87 7.26 -6.55 -23.68
N ARG A 88 7.43 -6.15 -22.41
CA ARG A 88 8.48 -6.66 -21.52
C ARG A 88 8.02 -7.90 -20.76
N ARG A 89 8.96 -8.77 -20.39
CA ARG A 89 8.72 -9.82 -19.41
C ARG A 89 8.59 -9.21 -18.03
N HIS A 90 7.45 -9.42 -17.36
CA HIS A 90 7.22 -8.97 -16.01
C HIS A 90 7.63 -10.04 -15.01
N ILE A 91 8.49 -9.67 -14.07
CA ILE A 91 8.98 -10.54 -12.99
C ILE A 91 8.46 -10.01 -11.66
N VAL A 92 7.82 -10.87 -10.89
CA VAL A 92 7.28 -10.58 -9.55
C VAL A 92 7.89 -11.58 -8.58
N SER A 93 8.43 -11.09 -7.46
CA SER A 93 8.83 -11.95 -6.34
C SER A 93 7.59 -12.32 -5.53
N ILE A 94 7.34 -13.60 -5.33
CA ILE A 94 6.18 -14.11 -4.59
C ILE A 94 6.58 -14.57 -3.17
N PRO A 95 5.67 -14.45 -2.17
CA PRO A 95 4.38 -13.79 -2.26
C PRO A 95 4.53 -12.27 -2.31
N SER A 96 3.67 -11.60 -3.09
CA SER A 96 3.62 -10.14 -3.17
C SER A 96 2.21 -9.64 -3.51
N PHE A 97 2.03 -8.32 -3.66
CA PHE A 97 0.72 -7.73 -3.94
C PHE A 97 0.14 -8.27 -5.25
N SER A 98 -1.10 -8.72 -5.19
CA SER A 98 -1.76 -9.49 -6.27
C SER A 98 -2.05 -8.70 -7.55
N GLU A 99 -1.90 -7.37 -7.53
CA GLU A 99 -2.10 -6.54 -8.73
C GLU A 99 -0.87 -6.48 -9.65
N TYR A 100 0.30 -6.89 -9.17
CA TYR A 100 1.42 -7.08 -10.08
C TYR A 100 1.13 -8.27 -10.99
N SER A 101 1.41 -8.11 -12.28
CA SER A 101 1.14 -9.12 -13.28
C SER A 101 2.42 -9.83 -13.74
N HIS A 102 2.34 -11.13 -13.91
CA HIS A 102 3.33 -11.86 -14.69
C HIS A 102 3.03 -11.70 -16.18
N HIS A 103 4.02 -11.46 -16.98
CA HIS A 103 3.90 -11.34 -18.43
C HIS A 103 5.17 -11.82 -19.13
N GLU A 104 5.03 -12.49 -20.26
CA GLU A 104 6.15 -12.88 -21.10
C GLU A 104 6.49 -11.76 -22.11
N GLY A 105 7.78 -11.59 -22.44
CA GLY A 105 8.20 -10.53 -23.34
C GLY A 105 9.71 -10.41 -23.48
N GLN A 106 10.16 -9.36 -24.14
CA GLN A 106 11.57 -9.05 -24.34
C GLN A 106 12.04 -7.94 -23.38
N GLY A 107 13.23 -8.11 -22.80
CA GLY A 107 13.70 -7.27 -21.70
C GLY A 107 12.95 -7.61 -20.41
N CYS A 108 13.20 -6.87 -19.35
CA CYS A 108 12.66 -7.19 -18.03
C CYS A 108 12.00 -5.95 -17.38
N LEU A 109 10.80 -6.15 -16.83
CA LEU A 109 10.15 -5.24 -15.88
C LEU A 109 10.05 -5.99 -14.55
N ARG A 110 10.79 -5.56 -13.54
CA ARG A 110 10.82 -6.20 -12.23
C ARG A 110 9.96 -5.40 -11.24
N TRP A 111 8.95 -6.05 -10.67
CA TRP A 111 8.12 -5.51 -9.61
C TRP A 111 8.69 -5.88 -8.25
N ILE A 112 8.91 -4.88 -7.41
CA ILE A 112 9.43 -5.04 -6.05
C ILE A 112 8.56 -4.23 -5.10
N CYS A 113 7.88 -4.91 -4.19
CA CYS A 113 7.15 -4.25 -3.10
C CYS A 113 8.10 -4.12 -1.90
N ASN A 114 8.39 -2.91 -1.48
CA ASN A 114 9.35 -2.65 -0.41
C ASN A 114 8.96 -1.45 0.46
N PRO A 115 8.39 -1.67 1.64
CA PRO A 115 8.15 -2.96 2.34
C PRO A 115 7.16 -3.86 1.63
N ASN A 116 7.37 -5.17 1.68
CA ASN A 116 6.57 -6.13 0.94
C ASN A 116 5.21 -6.40 1.60
N ASN A 117 4.16 -6.43 0.80
CA ASN A 117 2.85 -6.93 1.18
C ASN A 117 2.61 -8.27 0.48
N PRO A 118 2.43 -9.42 1.22
CA PRO A 118 1.88 -9.48 2.58
C PRO A 118 2.89 -9.72 3.71
N THR A 119 4.18 -9.86 3.45
CA THR A 119 5.16 -10.33 4.43
C THR A 119 5.61 -9.26 5.45
N GLY A 120 5.52 -7.98 5.09
CA GLY A 120 6.04 -6.87 5.90
C GLY A 120 7.58 -6.77 5.91
N THR A 121 8.28 -7.54 5.07
CA THR A 121 9.74 -7.53 4.98
C THR A 121 10.26 -6.43 4.09
N CYS A 122 11.47 -5.92 4.38
CA CYS A 122 12.18 -4.97 3.54
C CYS A 122 13.40 -5.62 2.90
N VAL A 123 13.66 -5.26 1.66
CA VAL A 123 14.90 -5.54 0.93
C VAL A 123 15.87 -4.39 1.17
N SER A 124 17.17 -4.69 1.22
CA SER A 124 18.19 -3.64 1.33
C SER A 124 18.15 -2.68 0.14
N SER A 125 18.32 -1.39 0.41
CA SER A 125 18.36 -0.38 -0.66
C SER A 125 19.42 -0.67 -1.73
N THR A 126 20.52 -1.34 -1.37
CA THR A 126 21.58 -1.75 -2.32
C THR A 126 21.15 -2.82 -3.31
N GLU A 127 20.11 -3.61 -2.97
CA GLU A 127 19.57 -4.67 -3.83
C GLU A 127 18.45 -4.17 -4.75
N LEU A 128 18.00 -2.91 -4.54
CA LEU A 128 16.88 -2.31 -5.27
C LEU A 128 17.31 -1.62 -6.58
N TYR A 129 18.61 -1.52 -6.86
CA TYR A 129 19.09 -0.91 -8.10
C TYR A 129 19.22 -1.95 -9.22
N PRO A 130 18.81 -1.59 -10.46
CA PRO A 130 19.00 -2.46 -11.62
C PRO A 130 20.48 -2.80 -11.82
N SER A 131 20.74 -4.01 -12.32
CA SER A 131 22.07 -4.40 -12.77
C SER A 131 22.55 -3.53 -13.94
N ASP A 132 23.75 -3.78 -14.44
CA ASP A 132 24.26 -3.11 -15.63
C ASP A 132 23.53 -3.48 -16.94
N ASP A 133 22.59 -4.45 -16.89
CA ASP A 133 21.73 -4.79 -18.03
C ASP A 133 20.77 -3.65 -18.33
N GLU A 134 21.00 -2.96 -19.45
CA GLU A 134 20.18 -1.85 -19.92
C GLU A 134 18.72 -2.23 -20.23
N ASN A 135 18.43 -3.54 -20.36
CA ASN A 135 17.10 -4.05 -20.62
C ASN A 135 16.23 -4.21 -19.36
N GLU A 136 16.78 -4.01 -18.16
CA GLU A 136 16.02 -4.06 -16.92
C GLU A 136 15.39 -2.70 -16.57
N LEU A 137 14.11 -2.73 -16.20
CA LEU A 137 13.36 -1.61 -15.61
C LEU A 137 12.81 -2.09 -14.27
N PHE A 138 13.07 -1.36 -13.20
CA PHE A 138 12.58 -1.67 -11.85
C PHE A 138 11.41 -0.78 -11.48
N VAL A 139 10.34 -1.39 -10.97
CA VAL A 139 9.21 -0.70 -10.32
C VAL A 139 9.24 -1.07 -8.85
N ILE A 140 9.55 -0.09 -8.01
CA ILE A 140 9.65 -0.24 -6.57
C ILE A 140 8.41 0.39 -5.95
N ASP A 141 7.59 -0.42 -5.30
CA ASP A 141 6.38 0.05 -4.60
C ASP A 141 6.71 0.29 -3.13
N GLN A 142 6.80 1.56 -2.74
CA GLN A 142 7.03 2.01 -1.37
C GLN A 142 5.73 2.40 -0.64
N SER A 143 4.61 1.79 -0.96
CA SER A 143 3.30 2.10 -0.35
C SER A 143 3.30 2.07 1.18
N TYR A 144 4.23 1.38 1.80
CA TYR A 144 4.35 1.24 3.26
C TYR A 144 5.62 1.89 3.83
N GLU A 145 6.23 2.84 3.13
CA GLU A 145 7.46 3.52 3.55
C GLU A 145 7.32 4.25 4.90
N ASP A 146 6.16 4.80 5.20
CA ASP A 146 5.90 5.50 6.46
C ASP A 146 5.66 4.56 7.66
N TYR A 147 5.60 3.25 7.44
CA TYR A 147 5.37 2.21 8.46
C TYR A 147 6.64 1.42 8.83
N THR A 148 7.80 1.84 8.37
CA THR A 148 9.07 1.15 8.62
C THR A 148 10.17 2.10 9.05
N THR A 149 11.17 1.58 9.77
CA THR A 149 12.43 2.28 10.08
C THR A 149 13.54 1.93 9.09
N ALA A 150 13.27 1.05 8.12
CA ALA A 150 14.24 0.72 7.08
C ALA A 150 14.51 1.93 6.17
N THR A 151 15.73 2.03 5.66
CA THR A 151 16.09 3.09 4.72
C THR A 151 15.37 2.88 3.39
N MET A 152 14.54 3.85 3.01
CA MET A 152 13.81 3.86 1.74
C MET A 152 14.58 4.61 0.65
N LEU A 153 14.25 4.32 -0.61
CA LEU A 153 14.78 5.07 -1.76
C LEU A 153 14.19 6.48 -1.79
N ARG A 154 14.96 7.44 -2.28
CA ARG A 154 14.53 8.83 -2.39
C ARG A 154 14.22 9.18 -3.85
N ASP A 155 13.20 9.99 -4.04
CA ASP A 155 12.76 10.47 -5.35
C ASP A 155 13.90 11.12 -6.15
N GLU A 156 14.71 11.96 -5.49
CA GLU A 156 15.87 12.64 -6.10
C GLU A 156 16.91 11.69 -6.72
N ASP A 157 17.05 10.49 -6.17
CA ASP A 157 17.99 9.49 -6.69
C ASP A 157 17.35 8.70 -7.84
N ILE A 158 16.05 8.44 -7.74
CA ILE A 158 15.29 7.71 -8.77
C ILE A 158 15.20 8.47 -10.09
N VAL A 159 14.92 9.77 -10.06
CA VAL A 159 14.79 10.58 -11.28
C VAL A 159 16.09 10.66 -12.09
N LYS A 160 17.24 10.47 -11.44
CA LYS A 160 18.55 10.40 -12.09
C LYS A 160 18.77 9.06 -12.79
N HIS A 161 18.02 8.05 -12.40
CA HIS A 161 18.19 6.68 -12.86
C HIS A 161 17.12 6.34 -13.91
N GLY A 162 17.45 6.42 -15.19
CA GLY A 162 16.51 6.25 -16.31
C GLY A 162 15.82 4.88 -16.42
N ARG A 163 15.99 3.99 -15.42
CA ARG A 163 15.45 2.62 -15.42
C ARG A 163 14.74 2.24 -14.12
N MET A 164 14.28 3.25 -13.36
CA MET A 164 13.56 3.02 -12.10
C MET A 164 12.27 3.84 -12.06
N ILE A 165 11.24 3.26 -11.47
CA ILE A 165 9.95 3.89 -11.15
C ILE A 165 9.71 3.64 -9.67
N LEU A 166 9.41 4.69 -8.91
CA LEU A 166 9.06 4.61 -7.50
C LEU A 166 7.58 4.91 -7.31
N LEU A 167 6.86 4.08 -6.55
CA LEU A 167 5.44 4.25 -6.29
C LEU A 167 5.21 4.65 -4.82
N HIS A 168 4.34 5.65 -4.60
CA HIS A 168 4.00 6.20 -3.30
C HIS A 168 2.49 6.20 -3.06
N SER A 169 2.05 5.60 -1.95
CA SER A 169 0.63 5.51 -1.62
C SER A 169 0.19 6.55 -0.60
N MET A 170 -0.40 7.64 -1.06
CA MET A 170 -1.05 8.60 -0.15
C MET A 170 -2.22 7.96 0.61
N THR A 171 -2.84 6.92 0.06
CA THR A 171 -3.86 6.09 0.72
C THR A 171 -3.36 5.52 2.06
N LYS A 172 -2.12 5.03 2.08
CA LYS A 172 -1.51 4.39 3.26
C LYS A 172 -0.94 5.42 4.22
N LYS A 173 -0.15 6.34 3.71
CA LYS A 173 0.46 7.43 4.46
C LYS A 173 -0.56 8.24 5.27
N TYR A 174 -1.66 8.63 4.65
CA TYR A 174 -2.66 9.52 5.23
C TYR A 174 -3.95 8.81 5.67
N CYS A 175 -4.00 7.48 5.61
CA CYS A 175 -5.17 6.68 6.02
C CYS A 175 -6.47 7.09 5.32
N ILE A 176 -6.41 7.39 4.02
CA ILE A 176 -7.53 7.86 3.17
C ILE A 176 -7.91 6.89 2.06
N PRO A 177 -8.25 5.62 2.37
CA PRO A 177 -8.46 4.60 1.34
C PRO A 177 -9.62 4.91 0.39
N GLY A 178 -10.62 5.63 0.85
CA GLY A 178 -11.79 6.02 0.06
C GLY A 178 -11.51 7.06 -1.03
N LEU A 179 -10.51 7.90 -0.86
CA LEU A 179 -10.16 8.94 -1.84
C LEU A 179 -9.38 8.42 -3.04
N ARG A 180 -8.71 7.26 -2.93
CA ARG A 180 -7.96 6.66 -4.03
C ARG A 180 -6.87 7.57 -4.58
N LEU A 181 -5.83 7.85 -3.81
CA LEU A 181 -4.76 8.77 -4.20
C LEU A 181 -3.37 8.15 -4.02
N GLY A 182 -2.51 8.32 -5.01
CA GLY A 182 -1.12 7.95 -5.01
C GLY A 182 -0.37 8.66 -6.13
N TYR A 183 0.93 8.53 -6.15
CA TYR A 183 1.76 9.07 -7.22
C TYR A 183 2.95 8.15 -7.50
N LEU A 184 3.57 8.36 -8.63
CA LEU A 184 4.84 7.74 -8.99
C LEU A 184 5.86 8.80 -9.38
N THR A 185 7.13 8.45 -9.14
CA THR A 185 8.30 9.25 -9.49
C THR A 185 9.19 8.43 -10.41
N ALA A 186 9.65 9.03 -11.50
CA ALA A 186 10.59 8.42 -12.43
C ALA A 186 11.30 9.49 -13.26
N HIS A 187 12.34 9.08 -13.98
CA HIS A 187 12.95 9.95 -15.00
C HIS A 187 11.89 10.45 -16.01
N ARG A 188 11.98 11.73 -16.40
CA ARG A 188 11.01 12.41 -17.30
C ARG A 188 10.66 11.64 -18.57
N GLY A 189 11.59 10.90 -19.14
CA GLY A 189 11.34 10.08 -20.33
C GLY A 189 10.39 8.91 -20.06
N ILE A 190 10.42 8.33 -18.84
CA ILE A 190 9.48 7.31 -18.40
C ILE A 190 8.10 7.94 -18.18
N ILE A 191 8.05 9.07 -17.47
CA ILE A 191 6.79 9.80 -17.22
C ILE A 191 6.11 10.19 -18.53
N ALA A 192 6.87 10.74 -19.50
CA ALA A 192 6.34 11.10 -20.83
C ALA A 192 5.69 9.88 -21.53
N LYS A 193 6.37 8.71 -21.51
CA LYS A 193 5.80 7.47 -22.04
C LYS A 193 4.53 7.05 -21.32
N LEU A 194 4.50 7.10 -19.98
CA LEU A 194 3.31 6.73 -19.20
C LEU A 194 2.12 7.65 -19.46
N ARG A 195 2.37 8.95 -19.69
CA ARG A 195 1.33 9.94 -20.03
C ARG A 195 0.58 9.61 -21.32
N GLU A 196 1.21 8.94 -22.31
CA GLU A 196 0.56 8.47 -23.54
C GLU A 196 -0.57 7.44 -23.28
N PHE A 197 -0.51 6.71 -22.18
CA PHE A 197 -1.49 5.69 -21.79
C PHE A 197 -2.47 6.18 -20.71
N ARG A 198 -2.30 7.41 -20.24
CA ARG A 198 -3.13 7.97 -19.17
C ARG A 198 -4.54 8.23 -19.67
N ILE A 199 -5.54 7.86 -18.85
CA ILE A 199 -6.93 8.26 -19.08
C ILE A 199 -7.13 9.65 -18.46
N PRO A 200 -7.57 10.67 -19.25
CA PRO A 200 -7.88 11.99 -18.69
C PRO A 200 -8.96 11.91 -17.60
N TRP A 201 -8.91 12.84 -16.65
CA TRP A 201 -9.85 12.93 -15.51
C TRP A 201 -9.91 11.69 -14.62
N SER A 202 -8.88 10.85 -14.62
CA SER A 202 -8.85 9.61 -13.85
C SER A 202 -8.75 9.83 -12.32
N VAL A 203 -8.29 11.00 -11.89
CA VAL A 203 -8.22 11.37 -10.45
C VAL A 203 -9.36 12.34 -10.14
N ASN A 204 -10.18 12.02 -9.15
CA ASN A 204 -11.36 12.82 -8.81
C ASN A 204 -10.99 14.13 -8.10
N SER A 205 -11.87 15.14 -8.20
CA SER A 205 -11.65 16.49 -7.67
C SER A 205 -11.35 16.49 -6.16
N LEU A 206 -12.08 15.69 -5.36
CA LEU A 206 -11.87 15.62 -3.91
C LEU A 206 -10.52 15.00 -3.56
N ALA A 207 -10.06 14.01 -4.32
CA ALA A 207 -8.73 13.43 -4.12
C ALA A 207 -7.61 14.45 -4.45
N ILE A 208 -7.76 15.22 -5.52
CA ILE A 208 -6.81 16.29 -5.87
C ILE A 208 -6.77 17.34 -4.75
N GLU A 209 -7.93 17.80 -4.28
CA GLU A 209 -8.02 18.81 -3.22
C GLU A 209 -7.46 18.31 -1.89
N ALA A 210 -7.81 17.06 -1.49
CA ALA A 210 -7.22 16.42 -0.32
C ALA A 210 -5.69 16.32 -0.43
N GLY A 211 -5.19 15.89 -1.58
CA GLY A 211 -3.75 15.78 -1.83
C GLY A 211 -3.04 17.12 -1.68
N LYS A 212 -3.60 18.19 -2.25
CA LYS A 212 -3.06 19.56 -2.11
C LYS A 212 -3.02 19.99 -0.65
N TYR A 213 -4.12 19.79 0.09
CA TYR A 213 -4.21 20.11 1.51
C TYR A 213 -3.13 19.37 2.32
N LEU A 214 -3.06 18.05 2.17
CA LEU A 214 -2.14 17.19 2.93
C LEU A 214 -0.65 17.50 2.65
N VAL A 215 -0.31 17.76 1.37
CA VAL A 215 1.06 18.10 0.99
C VAL A 215 1.47 19.49 1.50
N THR A 216 0.57 20.47 1.43
CA THR A 216 0.84 21.86 1.80
C THR A 216 0.96 22.04 3.32
N HIS A 217 0.16 21.31 4.10
CA HIS A 217 0.14 21.44 5.57
C HIS A 217 1.05 20.46 6.30
N ASP A 218 1.77 19.60 5.57
CA ASP A 218 2.69 18.60 6.14
C ASP A 218 2.03 17.72 7.24
N ILE A 219 0.82 17.27 6.97
CA ILE A 219 0.00 16.52 7.93
C ILE A 219 0.64 15.15 8.19
N ASN A 220 0.73 14.78 9.47
CA ASN A 220 1.07 13.42 9.91
C ASN A 220 -0.06 12.86 10.77
N VAL A 221 -0.67 11.78 10.33
CA VAL A 221 -1.79 11.10 10.99
C VAL A 221 -1.39 9.77 11.63
N LEU A 222 -0.14 9.36 11.42
CA LEU A 222 0.36 8.09 11.96
C LEU A 222 0.91 8.28 13.37
N PRO A 223 0.81 7.25 14.23
CA PRO A 223 1.50 7.27 15.53
C PRO A 223 3.02 7.26 15.31
N SER A 224 3.79 7.48 16.39
CA SER A 224 5.25 7.40 16.26
C SER A 224 5.67 6.01 15.77
N ILE A 225 6.62 5.97 14.85
CA ILE A 225 7.10 4.72 14.27
C ILE A 225 7.69 3.79 15.34
N ASP A 226 8.34 4.34 16.37
CA ASP A 226 8.91 3.56 17.47
C ASP A 226 7.82 2.85 18.29
N TRP A 227 6.72 3.53 18.56
CA TRP A 227 5.57 2.92 19.22
C TRP A 227 4.97 1.82 18.33
N MET A 228 4.71 2.13 17.07
CA MET A 228 4.14 1.17 16.11
C MET A 228 4.98 -0.10 16.01
N ARG A 229 6.30 0.04 15.92
CA ARG A 229 7.22 -1.10 15.84
C ARG A 229 7.24 -1.95 17.09
N LYS A 230 7.25 -1.30 18.27
CA LYS A 230 7.20 -2.01 19.57
C LYS A 230 5.88 -2.76 19.73
N GLU A 231 4.78 -2.11 19.42
CA GLU A 231 3.44 -2.70 19.50
C GLU A 231 3.28 -3.89 18.53
N THR A 232 3.76 -3.73 17.29
CA THR A 232 3.73 -4.82 16.31
C THR A 232 4.55 -6.03 16.76
N GLU A 233 5.75 -5.81 17.32
CA GLU A 233 6.59 -6.91 17.79
C GLU A 233 5.96 -7.60 19.00
N TRP A 234 5.44 -6.87 19.98
CA TRP A 234 4.72 -7.44 21.11
C TRP A 234 3.51 -8.27 20.62
N PHE A 235 2.73 -7.76 19.69
CA PHE A 235 1.56 -8.45 19.15
C PHE A 235 1.94 -9.74 18.42
N ARG A 236 2.97 -9.69 17.59
CA ARG A 236 3.54 -10.85 16.89
C ARG A 236 4.04 -11.92 17.85
N GLU A 237 4.80 -11.52 18.88
CA GLU A 237 5.31 -12.44 19.91
C GLU A 237 4.18 -13.08 20.72
N SER A 238 3.13 -12.32 21.05
CA SER A 238 1.95 -12.84 21.74
C SER A 238 1.23 -13.91 20.92
N ILE A 239 1.11 -13.73 19.61
CA ILE A 239 0.57 -14.76 18.70
C ILE A 239 1.47 -16.00 18.67
N ASN A 240 2.78 -15.85 18.68
CA ASN A 240 3.73 -16.97 18.68
C ASN A 240 3.70 -17.80 19.99
N GLN A 241 3.12 -17.28 21.06
CA GLN A 241 2.88 -18.06 22.30
C GLN A 241 1.64 -18.96 22.19
N MET A 242 0.81 -18.81 21.16
CA MET A 242 -0.38 -19.61 20.94
C MET A 242 -0.03 -20.89 20.16
N GLU A 243 -0.39 -22.05 20.71
CA GLU A 243 -0.18 -23.31 20.02
C GLU A 243 -0.97 -23.33 18.70
N GLY A 244 -0.34 -23.76 17.62
CA GLY A 244 -0.99 -23.83 16.28
C GLY A 244 -0.85 -22.57 15.43
N LEU A 245 -0.31 -21.47 15.95
CA LEU A 245 -0.02 -20.25 15.19
C LEU A 245 1.49 -20.01 15.06
N GLU A 246 1.90 -19.40 13.93
CA GLU A 246 3.26 -18.99 13.66
C GLU A 246 3.25 -17.63 12.98
N ALA A 247 3.59 -16.56 13.71
CA ALA A 247 3.67 -15.20 13.21
C ALA A 247 5.09 -14.89 12.73
N PHE A 248 5.21 -14.49 11.46
CA PHE A 248 6.50 -14.24 10.82
C PHE A 248 7.08 -12.87 11.19
N PRO A 249 8.41 -12.72 11.15
CA PRO A 249 9.06 -11.42 11.34
C PRO A 249 8.58 -10.38 10.33
N THR A 250 8.49 -9.13 10.78
CA THR A 250 8.05 -8.00 9.96
C THR A 250 8.87 -6.75 10.25
N GLN A 251 8.90 -5.82 9.30
CA GLN A 251 9.49 -4.50 9.43
C GLN A 251 8.44 -3.38 9.26
N THR A 252 7.14 -3.73 9.27
CA THR A 252 6.01 -2.80 9.11
C THR A 252 5.02 -2.93 10.28
N ASN A 253 3.82 -2.34 10.12
CA ASN A 253 2.69 -2.46 11.03
C ASN A 253 1.80 -3.70 10.76
N PHE A 254 2.21 -4.61 9.91
CA PHE A 254 1.46 -5.84 9.62
C PHE A 254 2.41 -7.02 9.44
N PHE A 255 1.88 -8.22 9.61
CA PHE A 255 2.65 -9.46 9.47
C PHE A 255 1.78 -10.62 9.01
N LEU A 256 2.42 -11.63 8.42
CA LEU A 256 1.80 -12.92 8.13
C LEU A 256 1.75 -13.80 9.38
N VAL A 257 0.68 -14.59 9.49
CA VAL A 257 0.53 -15.66 10.46
C VAL A 257 0.15 -16.94 9.72
N ARG A 258 0.90 -18.01 9.98
CA ARG A 258 0.57 -19.35 9.52
C ARG A 258 -0.30 -20.06 10.55
N LEU A 259 -1.35 -20.68 10.07
CA LEU A 259 -2.31 -21.48 10.84
C LEU A 259 -2.00 -22.95 10.61
N LYS A 260 -1.54 -23.68 11.65
CA LYS A 260 -1.14 -25.09 11.47
C LYS A 260 -2.31 -26.04 11.18
N HIS A 261 -3.49 -25.73 11.75
CA HIS A 261 -4.65 -26.60 11.72
C HIS A 261 -5.96 -25.91 11.30
N LEU A 262 -5.95 -24.61 11.13
CA LEU A 262 -7.14 -23.83 10.80
C LEU A 262 -7.11 -23.39 9.32
N ASN A 263 -8.31 -23.26 8.75
CA ASN A 263 -8.49 -22.66 7.43
C ASN A 263 -8.68 -21.15 7.57
N SER A 264 -7.93 -20.36 6.79
CA SER A 264 -7.89 -18.90 6.87
C SER A 264 -9.22 -18.23 6.52
N SER A 265 -9.92 -18.74 5.50
CA SER A 265 -11.22 -18.23 5.07
C SER A 265 -12.29 -18.48 6.14
N LEU A 266 -12.29 -19.68 6.74
CA LEU A 266 -13.23 -20.03 7.80
C LEU A 266 -12.96 -19.22 9.08
N LEU A 267 -11.69 -19.04 9.46
CA LEU A 267 -11.33 -18.22 10.60
C LEU A 267 -11.75 -16.76 10.39
N LYS A 268 -11.47 -16.18 9.22
CA LYS A 268 -11.91 -14.83 8.84
C LYS A 268 -13.42 -14.69 8.96
N GLU A 269 -14.18 -15.62 8.39
CA GLU A 269 -15.64 -15.59 8.40
C GLU A 269 -16.20 -15.66 9.83
N ASN A 270 -15.65 -16.54 10.67
CA ASN A 270 -16.06 -16.66 12.07
C ASN A 270 -15.75 -15.39 12.87
N LEU A 271 -14.54 -14.84 12.76
CA LEU A 271 -14.16 -13.60 13.43
C LEU A 271 -15.03 -12.43 12.97
N ALA A 272 -15.29 -12.31 11.67
CA ALA A 272 -16.09 -11.23 11.12
C ALA A 272 -17.55 -11.31 11.57
N THR A 273 -18.18 -12.49 11.51
CA THR A 273 -19.62 -12.66 11.76
C THR A 273 -19.98 -12.78 13.23
N LYS A 274 -19.12 -13.43 14.04
CA LYS A 274 -19.40 -13.70 15.47
C LYS A 274 -18.78 -12.64 16.38
N GLU A 275 -17.55 -12.21 16.07
CA GLU A 275 -16.77 -11.31 16.95
C GLU A 275 -16.75 -9.86 16.44
N GLY A 276 -17.19 -9.61 15.20
CA GLY A 276 -17.11 -8.29 14.58
C GLY A 276 -15.66 -7.84 14.30
N ILE A 277 -14.77 -8.79 14.03
CA ILE A 277 -13.33 -8.54 13.80
C ILE A 277 -12.98 -8.99 12.39
N LEU A 278 -12.46 -8.06 11.57
CA LEU A 278 -12.04 -8.36 10.21
C LEU A 278 -10.52 -8.52 10.12
N ILE A 279 -10.08 -9.70 9.66
CA ILE A 279 -8.69 -10.01 9.33
C ILE A 279 -8.56 -10.26 7.82
N ARG A 280 -7.32 -10.30 7.31
CA ARG A 280 -7.06 -10.63 5.91
C ARG A 280 -6.79 -12.13 5.74
N ASP A 281 -7.65 -12.83 5.04
CA ASP A 281 -7.36 -14.13 4.45
C ASP A 281 -6.28 -13.97 3.38
N ALA A 282 -5.11 -14.58 3.58
CA ALA A 282 -3.97 -14.44 2.69
C ALA A 282 -3.87 -15.55 1.62
N SER A 283 -4.85 -16.44 1.52
CA SER A 283 -4.86 -17.55 0.55
C SER A 283 -4.83 -17.09 -0.91
N SER A 284 -5.30 -15.86 -1.19
CA SER A 284 -5.31 -15.30 -2.54
C SER A 284 -3.97 -14.73 -3.01
N PHE A 285 -2.96 -14.64 -2.15
CA PHE A 285 -1.61 -14.25 -2.56
C PHE A 285 -0.91 -15.44 -3.22
N GLU A 286 -0.32 -15.20 -4.38
CA GLU A 286 0.45 -16.24 -5.07
C GLU A 286 1.60 -16.75 -4.19
N GLY A 287 1.74 -18.07 -4.07
CA GLY A 287 2.72 -18.73 -3.21
C GLY A 287 2.27 -18.94 -1.76
N LEU A 288 1.06 -18.52 -1.38
CA LEU A 288 0.41 -18.85 -0.11
C LEU A 288 -0.81 -19.74 -0.35
N ASP A 289 -1.24 -20.42 0.71
CA ASP A 289 -2.42 -21.31 0.73
C ASP A 289 -3.44 -20.86 1.78
N ASP A 290 -4.47 -21.64 2.00
CA ASP A 290 -5.56 -21.42 2.95
C ASP A 290 -5.17 -21.61 4.43
N HIS A 291 -3.88 -21.69 4.72
CA HIS A 291 -3.31 -21.69 6.05
C HIS A 291 -2.62 -20.37 6.42
N TYR A 292 -2.83 -19.30 5.66
CA TYR A 292 -2.20 -18.01 5.95
C TYR A 292 -3.22 -16.89 6.13
N ILE A 293 -3.00 -16.08 7.15
CA ILE A 293 -3.69 -14.81 7.36
C ILE A 293 -2.68 -13.68 7.48
N ARG A 294 -3.11 -12.45 7.18
CA ARG A 294 -2.33 -11.24 7.45
C ARG A 294 -3.11 -10.37 8.44
N ILE A 295 -2.39 -9.86 9.43
CA ILE A 295 -2.95 -9.03 10.50
C ILE A 295 -2.18 -7.71 10.53
N ALA A 296 -2.90 -6.57 10.60
CA ALA A 296 -2.32 -5.25 10.84
C ALA A 296 -2.44 -4.86 12.31
N THR A 297 -1.42 -4.22 12.86
CA THR A 297 -1.41 -3.71 14.23
C THR A 297 -2.33 -2.51 14.38
N GLN A 298 -3.10 -2.48 15.46
CA GLN A 298 -3.96 -1.38 15.87
C GLN A 298 -3.62 -0.98 17.33
N LEU A 299 -4.54 -0.34 18.07
CA LEU A 299 -4.33 -0.04 19.49
C LEU A 299 -4.06 -1.31 20.31
N HIS A 300 -3.30 -1.16 21.39
CA HIS A 300 -2.95 -2.28 22.26
C HIS A 300 -4.17 -3.08 22.74
N GLU A 301 -5.20 -2.40 23.21
CA GLU A 301 -6.46 -3.00 23.69
C GLU A 301 -7.22 -3.74 22.58
N GLU A 302 -7.12 -3.27 21.36
CA GLU A 302 -7.73 -3.92 20.19
C GLU A 302 -6.95 -5.17 19.79
N ASN A 303 -5.61 -5.09 19.82
CA ASN A 303 -4.72 -6.23 19.61
C ASN A 303 -4.96 -7.33 20.66
N GLU A 304 -5.11 -6.97 21.96
CA GLU A 304 -5.47 -7.90 23.03
C GLU A 304 -6.85 -8.55 22.79
N THR A 305 -7.80 -7.78 22.28
CA THR A 305 -9.13 -8.30 21.93
C THR A 305 -9.03 -9.35 20.84
N LEU A 306 -8.26 -9.11 19.77
CA LEU A 306 -8.04 -10.11 18.73
C LEU A 306 -7.34 -11.36 19.27
N LEU A 307 -6.30 -11.21 20.13
CA LEU A 307 -5.62 -12.35 20.77
C LEU A 307 -6.61 -13.22 21.59
N THR A 308 -7.48 -12.58 22.37
CA THR A 308 -8.50 -13.26 23.14
C THR A 308 -9.48 -14.03 22.27
N CYS A 309 -9.93 -13.43 21.16
CA CYS A 309 -10.82 -14.10 20.22
C CYS A 309 -10.12 -15.27 19.51
N LEU A 310 -8.86 -15.12 19.09
CA LEU A 310 -8.11 -16.18 18.42
C LEU A 310 -8.00 -17.44 19.31
N MET A 311 -7.79 -17.30 20.63
CA MET A 311 -7.72 -18.42 21.58
C MET A 311 -9.00 -19.28 21.60
N GLN A 312 -10.15 -18.76 21.20
CA GLN A 312 -11.40 -19.52 21.18
C GLN A 312 -11.51 -20.46 19.97
N TYR A 313 -10.67 -20.29 18.97
CA TYR A 313 -10.66 -21.05 17.72
C TYR A 313 -9.48 -22.04 17.63
N LEU A 314 -8.54 -22.00 18.56
CA LEU A 314 -7.40 -22.91 18.64
C LEU A 314 -7.73 -24.14 19.48
#